data_99084572289bbbee3098a3ea865c93cb
#
_entry.id   99084572289bbbee3098a3ea865c93cb
#
_cell.length_a   1.000
_cell.length_b   1.000
_cell.length_c   1.000
_cell.angle_alpha   90.00
_cell.angle_beta   90.00
_cell.angle_gamma   90.00
#
_symmetry.space_group_name_H-M   'P 1'
#
loop_
_entity.id
_entity.type
_entity.pdbx_description
1 polymer ?
#
loop_
_entity_poly.entity_id
_entity_poly.type
_entity_poly.pdbx_seq_one_letter_code
_entity_poly.pdbx_strand_id
1 'polypeptide(L)'
;MSGSKQELKVFAGQEKEVGTITLPVGSESDIQLHYSDNWIKTGFPISPHLPLNREHTHNAASNYLRNLLPEGQALDDLTSNTTISKANTFGLIAAIGRETSGALSFYTKTPSETVTSFEEISESKLTAKLQLAQKGLEAISIWNGATRLSVAGVQDKLNLLVKHDGSLGFGEGALCSNYIFKFETGRAPCIVANELFTMLLAKKAGLDIPEVGLRTYGTIRTFTIKRFDRFLEESGNSVKRRHVIDSCQATNTPPSYKYERQHGDERDAQLYRDGVSFPKLFDVKTVNRVEYQTKLIQWMTFNILNGNYDAHGKNVSFHVTPKGLRLTPFYDLVNIEAVIRSPHNTTSDNPILPDDRSSRYFAMSIGEWEAGSAGNFTNEITAYMLADFASRFEVSLSRMELVMMKTIDDTIMGMEHTKAELLSNYDLNPEEIKHIDLCISVVSEAADRLKPEVAQIPLMSELL
;
A
#
# COMPACT_ATOMS: atom_id res chain seq x y z
N MET A 1 -27.45 34.44 -10.59
CA MET A 1 -26.88 33.41 -11.52
C MET A 1 -26.51 32.20 -10.69
N SER A 2 -27.28 31.11 -10.77
CA SER A 2 -26.94 29.86 -10.07
C SER A 2 -25.73 29.26 -10.79
N GLY A 3 -24.56 29.42 -10.20
CA GLY A 3 -23.36 28.77 -10.71
C GLY A 3 -23.59 27.25 -10.74
N SER A 4 -23.28 26.60 -11.85
CA SER A 4 -23.45 25.15 -12.00
C SER A 4 -22.47 24.44 -11.06
N LYS A 5 -23.01 23.76 -10.04
CA LYS A 5 -22.28 22.86 -9.15
C LYS A 5 -21.58 21.77 -9.99
N GLN A 6 -20.29 21.51 -9.74
CA GLN A 6 -19.61 20.37 -10.36
C GLN A 6 -20.03 19.09 -9.64
N GLU A 7 -20.29 18.03 -10.42
CA GLU A 7 -20.83 16.78 -9.91
C GLU A 7 -20.14 15.56 -10.52
N LEU A 8 -19.83 14.56 -9.68
CA LEU A 8 -19.41 13.23 -10.09
C LEU A 8 -20.36 12.19 -9.51
N LYS A 9 -20.90 11.35 -10.36
CA LYS A 9 -21.68 10.19 -9.93
C LYS A 9 -20.76 9.06 -9.48
N VAL A 10 -21.11 8.43 -8.37
CA VAL A 10 -20.33 7.36 -7.73
C VAL A 10 -21.08 6.05 -7.87
N PHE A 11 -20.39 5.03 -8.39
CA PHE A 11 -20.93 3.69 -8.55
C PHE A 11 -20.04 2.65 -7.86
N ALA A 12 -20.65 1.64 -7.26
CA ALA A 12 -20.00 0.42 -6.82
C ALA A 12 -20.15 -0.64 -7.91
N GLY A 13 -19.01 -1.03 -8.52
CA GLY A 13 -19.06 -1.73 -9.80
C GLY A 13 -19.54 -0.79 -10.91
N GLN A 14 -20.39 -1.30 -11.81
CA GLN A 14 -20.99 -0.50 -12.90
C GLN A 14 -22.46 -0.19 -12.70
N GLU A 15 -23.15 -0.94 -11.85
CA GLU A 15 -24.62 -0.95 -11.80
C GLU A 15 -25.19 -0.27 -10.56
N LYS A 16 -24.47 -0.28 -9.44
CA LYS A 16 -25.00 0.19 -8.16
C LYS A 16 -24.58 1.62 -7.90
N GLU A 17 -25.50 2.55 -8.09
CA GLU A 17 -25.27 3.95 -7.71
C GLU A 17 -25.13 4.08 -6.19
N VAL A 18 -23.95 4.57 -5.77
CA VAL A 18 -23.64 4.87 -4.37
C VAL A 18 -24.17 6.26 -4.01
N GLY A 19 -24.01 7.21 -4.92
CA GLY A 19 -24.41 8.59 -4.70
C GLY A 19 -23.67 9.56 -5.61
N THR A 20 -23.51 10.78 -5.12
CA THR A 20 -22.92 11.88 -5.88
C THR A 20 -21.88 12.61 -5.04
N ILE A 21 -20.74 12.91 -5.64
CA ILE A 21 -19.77 13.84 -5.09
C ILE A 21 -19.95 15.19 -5.76
N THR A 22 -19.95 16.24 -4.95
CA THR A 22 -20.19 17.60 -5.42
C THR A 22 -19.10 18.54 -4.94
N LEU A 23 -18.75 19.51 -5.80
CA LEU A 23 -17.88 20.61 -5.47
C LEU A 23 -18.63 21.94 -5.68
N PRO A 24 -18.86 22.73 -4.62
CA PRO A 24 -19.49 24.04 -4.74
C PRO A 24 -18.68 24.98 -5.65
N VAL A 25 -19.37 25.84 -6.38
CA VAL A 25 -18.72 26.84 -7.24
C VAL A 25 -17.89 27.82 -6.39
N GLY A 26 -16.65 28.02 -6.81
CA GLY A 26 -15.70 28.90 -6.10
C GLY A 26 -14.97 28.24 -4.93
N SER A 27 -15.21 26.94 -4.67
CA SER A 27 -14.44 26.15 -3.74
C SER A 27 -13.48 25.19 -4.49
N GLU A 28 -12.27 25.01 -3.97
CA GLU A 28 -11.31 24.02 -4.48
C GLU A 28 -11.22 22.76 -3.60
N SER A 29 -11.76 22.81 -2.39
CA SER A 29 -11.56 21.77 -1.38
C SER A 29 -12.81 21.31 -0.64
N ASP A 30 -13.92 22.03 -0.73
CA ASP A 30 -15.17 21.67 -0.03
C ASP A 30 -15.94 20.58 -0.80
N ILE A 31 -15.31 19.42 -0.91
CA ILE A 31 -15.88 18.26 -1.58
C ILE A 31 -16.86 17.57 -0.63
N GLN A 32 -18.09 17.34 -1.11
CA GLN A 32 -19.15 16.70 -0.35
C GLN A 32 -19.65 15.42 -1.04
N LEU A 33 -19.88 14.38 -0.26
CA LEU A 33 -20.53 13.14 -0.70
C LEU A 33 -21.99 13.15 -0.27
N HIS A 34 -22.87 12.83 -1.21
CA HIS A 34 -24.31 12.62 -0.95
C HIS A 34 -24.65 11.20 -1.38
N TYR A 35 -25.00 10.35 -0.42
CA TYR A 35 -25.46 9.00 -0.74
C TYR A 35 -26.85 9.02 -1.41
N SER A 36 -27.08 8.11 -2.35
CA SER A 36 -28.42 7.91 -2.92
C SER A 36 -29.36 7.26 -1.90
N ASP A 37 -30.66 7.53 -2.01
CA ASP A 37 -31.69 6.95 -1.13
C ASP A 37 -31.66 5.41 -1.15
N ASN A 38 -31.35 4.83 -2.31
CA ASN A 38 -31.24 3.39 -2.45
C ASN A 38 -30.02 2.86 -1.70
N TRP A 39 -28.86 3.54 -1.82
CA TRP A 39 -27.64 3.12 -1.12
C TRP A 39 -27.77 3.28 0.40
N ILE A 40 -28.45 4.33 0.87
CA ILE A 40 -28.75 4.50 2.31
C ILE A 40 -29.52 3.29 2.86
N LYS A 41 -30.44 2.73 2.08
CA LYS A 41 -31.29 1.59 2.49
C LYS A 41 -30.59 0.22 2.37
N THR A 42 -29.74 0.05 1.36
CA THR A 42 -29.24 -1.28 0.96
C THR A 42 -27.72 -1.40 1.01
N GLY A 43 -27.01 -0.28 1.12
CA GLY A 43 -25.55 -0.20 1.09
C GLY A 43 -24.92 -0.19 2.47
N PHE A 44 -23.70 0.33 2.50
CA PHE A 44 -22.89 0.49 3.72
C PHE A 44 -22.02 1.74 3.60
N PRO A 45 -21.49 2.30 4.72
CA PRO A 45 -20.56 3.42 4.68
C PRO A 45 -19.31 3.06 3.87
N ILE A 46 -18.92 3.90 2.90
CA ILE A 46 -17.71 3.64 2.10
C ILE A 46 -16.40 3.88 2.88
N SER A 47 -16.49 4.58 4.00
CA SER A 47 -15.41 4.80 4.99
C SER A 47 -16.06 5.04 6.36
N PRO A 48 -15.36 4.76 7.48
CA PRO A 48 -15.85 5.08 8.83
C PRO A 48 -16.20 6.56 9.02
N HIS A 49 -15.52 7.45 8.29
CA HIS A 49 -15.69 8.91 8.37
C HIS A 49 -16.73 9.46 7.38
N LEU A 50 -17.33 8.59 6.57
CA LEU A 50 -18.40 8.87 5.62
C LEU A 50 -19.64 8.00 5.96
N PRO A 51 -20.27 8.17 7.13
CA PRO A 51 -21.42 7.37 7.57
C PRO A 51 -22.67 7.65 6.70
N LEU A 52 -23.61 6.67 6.63
CA LEU A 52 -24.82 6.80 5.83
C LEU A 52 -25.81 7.82 6.38
N ASN A 53 -26.03 7.84 7.70
CA ASN A 53 -27.14 8.54 8.36
C ASN A 53 -26.67 9.59 9.38
N ARG A 54 -25.47 10.10 9.24
CA ARG A 54 -24.88 11.13 10.12
C ARG A 54 -24.11 12.13 9.28
N GLU A 55 -23.81 13.26 9.86
CA GLU A 55 -22.87 14.20 9.24
C GLU A 55 -21.51 13.54 9.03
N HIS A 56 -20.90 13.84 7.90
CA HIS A 56 -19.55 13.36 7.59
C HIS A 56 -18.52 14.07 8.46
N THR A 57 -17.45 13.37 8.80
CA THR A 57 -16.33 14.01 9.47
C THR A 57 -15.76 15.11 8.58
N HIS A 58 -15.31 16.20 9.16
CA HIS A 58 -14.73 17.33 8.42
C HIS A 58 -13.61 16.84 7.46
N ASN A 59 -13.61 17.33 6.24
CA ASN A 59 -12.71 16.97 5.15
C ASN A 59 -12.72 15.48 4.73
N ALA A 60 -13.63 14.64 5.26
CA ALA A 60 -13.58 13.19 4.99
C ALA A 60 -13.72 12.85 3.50
N ALA A 61 -14.61 13.50 2.77
CA ALA A 61 -14.77 13.26 1.33
C ALA A 61 -13.53 13.70 0.54
N SER A 62 -12.94 14.84 0.88
CA SER A 62 -11.71 15.34 0.26
C SER A 62 -10.51 14.42 0.55
N ASN A 63 -10.30 14.02 1.82
CA ASN A 63 -9.24 13.10 2.21
C ASN A 63 -9.43 11.73 1.56
N TYR A 64 -10.67 11.23 1.52
CA TYR A 64 -10.99 9.98 0.86
C TYR A 64 -10.56 9.97 -0.61
N LEU A 65 -10.93 11.00 -1.37
CA LEU A 65 -10.62 11.11 -2.79
C LEU A 65 -9.12 11.32 -3.05
N ARG A 66 -8.45 12.16 -2.25
CA ARG A 66 -7.00 12.39 -2.37
C ARG A 66 -6.21 11.10 -2.24
N ASN A 67 -6.63 10.19 -1.36
CA ASN A 67 -5.97 8.90 -1.17
C ASN A 67 -6.17 7.92 -2.33
N LEU A 68 -7.12 8.17 -3.23
CA LEU A 68 -7.29 7.39 -4.47
C LEU A 68 -6.36 7.85 -5.60
N LEU A 69 -5.79 9.05 -5.52
CA LEU A 69 -4.87 9.58 -6.52
C LEU A 69 -3.51 8.88 -6.44
N PRO A 70 -2.79 8.77 -7.56
CA PRO A 70 -1.40 8.35 -7.55
C PRO A 70 -0.52 9.35 -6.80
N GLU A 71 0.71 8.94 -6.45
CA GLU A 71 1.69 9.78 -5.76
C GLU A 71 2.97 9.91 -6.58
N GLY A 72 3.84 10.87 -6.21
CA GLY A 72 5.15 11.06 -6.81
C GLY A 72 5.10 11.28 -8.33
N GLN A 73 6.00 10.65 -9.08
CA GLN A 73 6.11 10.79 -10.53
C GLN A 73 4.80 10.44 -11.27
N ALA A 74 4.06 9.47 -10.77
CA ALA A 74 2.79 9.07 -11.37
C ALA A 74 1.71 10.16 -11.31
N LEU A 75 1.72 10.98 -10.25
CA LEU A 75 0.86 12.17 -10.16
C LEU A 75 1.36 13.27 -11.10
N ASP A 76 2.68 13.43 -11.25
CA ASP A 76 3.28 14.38 -12.19
C ASP A 76 2.92 14.03 -13.64
N ASP A 77 3.02 12.76 -14.00
CA ASP A 77 2.61 12.24 -15.31
C ASP A 77 1.11 12.50 -15.57
N LEU A 78 0.26 12.21 -14.59
CA LEU A 78 -1.18 12.44 -14.69
C LEU A 78 -1.50 13.92 -14.92
N THR A 79 -0.91 14.81 -14.12
CA THR A 79 -1.16 16.26 -14.22
C THR A 79 -0.65 16.82 -15.51
N SER A 80 0.52 16.38 -15.97
CA SER A 80 1.10 16.79 -17.26
C SER A 80 0.26 16.32 -18.45
N ASN A 81 -0.25 15.08 -18.39
CA ASN A 81 -1.07 14.50 -19.46
C ASN A 81 -2.49 15.09 -19.53
N THR A 82 -3.06 15.48 -18.39
CA THR A 82 -4.43 16.01 -18.30
C THR A 82 -4.51 17.54 -18.27
N THR A 83 -3.40 18.23 -18.07
CA THR A 83 -3.33 19.69 -17.81
C THR A 83 -4.16 20.14 -16.59
N ILE A 84 -4.46 19.21 -15.66
CA ILE A 84 -5.20 19.48 -14.42
C ILE A 84 -4.20 19.72 -13.29
N SER A 85 -4.39 20.78 -12.51
CA SER A 85 -3.53 21.10 -11.34
C SER A 85 -3.56 19.97 -10.30
N LYS A 86 -2.42 19.72 -9.64
CA LYS A 86 -2.31 18.78 -8.48
C LYS A 86 -3.29 19.11 -7.35
N ALA A 87 -3.63 20.39 -7.18
CA ALA A 87 -4.58 20.86 -6.15
C ALA A 87 -6.04 20.51 -6.50
N ASN A 88 -6.34 20.27 -7.78
CA ASN A 88 -7.69 19.97 -8.23
C ASN A 88 -8.02 18.49 -8.11
N THR A 89 -8.21 18.02 -6.88
CA THR A 89 -8.59 16.63 -6.57
C THR A 89 -9.82 16.17 -7.34
N PHE A 90 -10.86 17.02 -7.43
CA PHE A 90 -12.10 16.70 -8.11
C PHE A 90 -11.88 16.44 -9.62
N GLY A 91 -11.14 17.32 -10.29
CA GLY A 91 -10.80 17.17 -11.71
C GLY A 91 -9.93 15.94 -11.99
N LEU A 92 -8.95 15.66 -11.12
CA LEU A 92 -8.08 14.48 -11.24
C LEU A 92 -8.89 13.18 -11.07
N ILE A 93 -9.79 13.11 -10.09
CA ILE A 93 -10.70 11.97 -9.92
C ILE A 93 -11.62 11.80 -11.14
N ALA A 94 -12.13 12.88 -11.72
CA ALA A 94 -12.91 12.81 -12.95
C ALA A 94 -12.13 12.19 -14.11
N ALA A 95 -10.80 12.45 -14.18
CA ALA A 95 -9.92 11.92 -15.21
C ALA A 95 -9.58 10.44 -15.05
N ILE A 96 -9.37 9.94 -13.81
CA ILE A 96 -8.91 8.56 -13.55
C ILE A 96 -9.97 7.66 -12.91
N GLY A 97 -11.12 8.18 -12.57
CA GLY A 97 -12.08 7.58 -11.63
C GLY A 97 -12.69 6.23 -12.00
N ARG A 98 -12.34 5.66 -13.17
CA ARG A 98 -12.84 4.33 -13.57
C ARG A 98 -12.03 3.17 -12.97
N GLU A 99 -10.75 3.38 -12.69
CA GLU A 99 -9.77 2.36 -12.27
C GLU A 99 -9.16 2.61 -10.88
N THR A 100 -9.87 3.29 -9.98
CA THR A 100 -9.40 3.56 -8.62
C THR A 100 -9.31 2.28 -7.79
N SER A 101 -8.59 2.31 -6.68
CA SER A 101 -8.55 1.23 -5.68
C SER A 101 -9.95 0.99 -5.10
N GLY A 102 -10.26 -0.26 -4.74
CA GLY A 102 -11.55 -0.64 -4.20
C GLY A 102 -12.64 -0.75 -5.28
N ALA A 103 -13.90 -0.71 -4.86
CA ALA A 103 -15.05 -0.99 -5.73
C ALA A 103 -15.63 0.24 -6.42
N LEU A 104 -15.22 1.46 -6.02
CA LEU A 104 -15.88 2.67 -6.51
C LEU A 104 -15.33 3.11 -7.86
N SER A 105 -16.24 3.69 -8.65
CA SER A 105 -15.93 4.36 -9.92
C SER A 105 -16.66 5.70 -9.96
N PHE A 106 -16.03 6.70 -10.58
CA PHE A 106 -16.50 8.08 -10.61
C PHE A 106 -16.73 8.53 -12.05
N TYR A 107 -17.89 9.11 -12.32
CA TYR A 107 -18.31 9.49 -13.68
C TYR A 107 -18.86 10.92 -13.70
N THR A 108 -18.49 11.69 -14.72
CA THR A 108 -19.06 13.03 -14.96
C THR A 108 -20.48 12.98 -15.52
N LYS A 109 -20.87 11.84 -16.12
CA LYS A 109 -22.22 11.55 -16.62
C LYS A 109 -22.59 10.15 -16.17
N THR A 110 -23.89 9.86 -16.05
CA THR A 110 -24.36 8.49 -15.80
C THR A 110 -23.72 7.58 -16.85
N PRO A 111 -23.08 6.48 -16.47
CA PRO A 111 -22.54 5.55 -17.44
C PRO A 111 -23.71 5.05 -18.31
N SER A 112 -23.73 5.46 -19.57
CA SER A 112 -24.47 4.72 -20.59
C SER A 112 -23.78 3.37 -20.71
N GLU A 113 -24.45 2.34 -21.21
CA GLU A 113 -23.89 1.00 -21.42
C GLU A 113 -22.47 1.11 -22.00
N THR A 114 -21.48 1.02 -21.10
CA THR A 114 -20.08 1.07 -21.54
C THR A 114 -19.80 -0.26 -22.21
N VAL A 115 -19.45 -0.23 -23.48
CA VAL A 115 -19.08 -1.44 -24.22
C VAL A 115 -17.91 -2.08 -23.48
N THR A 116 -18.11 -3.32 -23.06
CA THR A 116 -17.04 -4.10 -22.44
C THR A 116 -16.04 -4.51 -23.53
N SER A 117 -14.79 -4.15 -23.35
CA SER A 117 -13.71 -4.45 -24.28
C SER A 117 -12.43 -4.86 -23.58
N PHE A 118 -11.56 -5.54 -24.30
CA PHE A 118 -10.23 -5.93 -23.88
C PHE A 118 -9.22 -5.56 -24.97
N GLU A 119 -8.30 -4.67 -24.65
CA GLU A 119 -7.18 -4.33 -25.51
C GLU A 119 -5.98 -5.17 -25.09
N GLU A 120 -5.65 -6.21 -25.86
CA GLU A 120 -4.52 -7.08 -25.59
C GLU A 120 -3.19 -6.35 -25.84
N ILE A 121 -2.23 -6.59 -24.96
CA ILE A 121 -0.85 -6.12 -25.09
C ILE A 121 0.04 -7.32 -25.37
N SER A 122 0.62 -7.39 -26.56
CA SER A 122 1.61 -8.42 -26.87
C SER A 122 2.87 -8.23 -26.02
N GLU A 123 3.56 -9.32 -25.72
CA GLU A 123 4.82 -9.30 -24.99
C GLU A 123 5.86 -8.38 -25.66
N SER A 124 5.93 -8.38 -27.01
CA SER A 124 6.83 -7.51 -27.77
C SER A 124 6.50 -6.03 -27.57
N LYS A 125 5.20 -5.66 -27.59
CA LYS A 125 4.74 -4.29 -27.35
C LYS A 125 5.07 -3.82 -25.93
N LEU A 126 4.85 -4.68 -24.94
CA LEU A 126 5.19 -4.38 -23.54
C LEU A 126 6.71 -4.22 -23.37
N THR A 127 7.50 -5.16 -23.89
CA THR A 127 8.97 -5.12 -23.83
C THR A 127 9.52 -3.82 -24.46
N ALA A 128 9.03 -3.45 -25.66
CA ALA A 128 9.45 -2.21 -26.32
C ALA A 128 9.13 -0.97 -25.45
N LYS A 129 7.94 -0.91 -24.87
CA LYS A 129 7.52 0.18 -23.97
C LYS A 129 8.40 0.28 -22.72
N LEU A 130 8.72 -0.87 -22.11
CA LEU A 130 9.59 -0.93 -20.94
C LEU A 130 11.02 -0.48 -21.24
N GLN A 131 11.55 -0.84 -22.43
CA GLN A 131 12.88 -0.38 -22.86
C GLN A 131 12.93 1.14 -23.10
N LEU A 132 11.86 1.74 -23.59
CA LEU A 132 11.75 3.19 -23.73
C LEU A 132 11.66 3.88 -22.37
N ALA A 133 10.88 3.31 -21.44
CA ALA A 133 10.76 3.82 -20.07
C ALA A 133 12.10 3.74 -19.32
N GLN A 134 12.85 2.64 -19.45
CA GLN A 134 14.19 2.48 -18.87
C GLN A 134 15.18 3.54 -19.34
N LYS A 135 15.04 3.99 -20.60
CA LYS A 135 15.84 5.08 -21.17
C LYS A 135 15.34 6.48 -20.83
N GLY A 136 14.23 6.58 -20.07
CA GLY A 136 13.59 7.86 -19.75
C GLY A 136 12.91 8.57 -20.93
N LEU A 137 12.67 7.85 -22.03
CA LEU A 137 12.08 8.41 -23.24
C LEU A 137 10.55 8.45 -23.22
N GLU A 138 9.92 7.55 -22.46
CA GLU A 138 8.47 7.49 -22.32
C GLU A 138 8.06 7.12 -20.90
N ALA A 139 6.94 7.67 -20.41
CA ALA A 139 6.33 7.23 -19.18
C ALA A 139 5.61 5.89 -19.37
N ILE A 140 5.86 4.92 -18.49
CA ILE A 140 5.23 3.60 -18.55
C ILE A 140 3.71 3.69 -18.32
N SER A 141 3.29 4.70 -17.58
CA SER A 141 1.91 4.96 -17.22
C SER A 141 1.04 5.48 -18.37
N ILE A 142 1.63 5.92 -19.48
CA ILE A 142 0.90 6.51 -20.58
C ILE A 142 0.83 5.54 -21.76
N TRP A 143 -0.40 5.12 -22.11
CA TRP A 143 -0.69 4.21 -23.22
C TRP A 143 -1.74 4.81 -24.13
N ASN A 144 -1.44 4.93 -25.44
CA ASN A 144 -2.34 5.51 -26.44
C ASN A 144 -2.90 6.88 -26.00
N GLY A 145 -2.07 7.71 -25.33
CA GLY A 145 -2.48 9.02 -24.81
C GLY A 145 -3.33 9.00 -23.53
N ALA A 146 -3.67 7.81 -23.01
CA ALA A 146 -4.41 7.66 -21.77
C ALA A 146 -3.49 7.28 -20.60
N THR A 147 -3.72 7.87 -19.43
CA THR A 147 -3.04 7.49 -18.18
C THR A 147 -3.65 6.22 -17.65
N ARG A 148 -2.83 5.17 -17.45
CA ARG A 148 -3.23 3.83 -17.02
C ARG A 148 -2.73 3.51 -15.60
N LEU A 149 -2.84 4.47 -14.70
CA LEU A 149 -2.45 4.33 -13.29
C LEU A 149 -3.65 4.46 -12.38
N SER A 150 -3.68 3.61 -11.34
CA SER A 150 -4.72 3.69 -10.31
C SER A 150 -4.25 3.32 -8.90
N VAL A 151 -2.95 3.06 -8.68
CA VAL A 151 -2.42 2.65 -7.37
C VAL A 151 -1.26 3.54 -6.97
N ALA A 152 -1.28 4.03 -5.74
CA ALA A 152 -0.22 4.86 -5.15
C ALA A 152 1.13 4.13 -5.07
N GLY A 153 2.26 4.86 -5.07
CA GLY A 153 3.63 4.37 -4.89
C GLY A 153 4.62 4.98 -5.87
N VAL A 154 5.91 4.85 -5.57
CA VAL A 154 7.03 5.53 -6.26
C VAL A 154 7.64 4.70 -7.40
N GLN A 155 7.52 3.36 -7.35
CA GLN A 155 8.08 2.45 -8.34
C GLN A 155 7.26 2.44 -9.63
N ASP A 156 7.92 2.32 -10.79
CA ASP A 156 7.28 2.17 -12.10
C ASP A 156 6.37 0.94 -12.13
N LYS A 157 5.08 1.15 -12.38
CA LYS A 157 4.07 0.08 -12.34
C LYS A 157 2.95 0.28 -13.32
N LEU A 158 2.30 -0.81 -13.69
CA LEU A 158 1.08 -0.86 -14.49
C LEU A 158 0.04 -1.76 -13.85
N ASN A 159 -1.21 -1.33 -13.93
CA ASN A 159 -2.35 -2.16 -13.61
C ASN A 159 -2.88 -2.83 -14.87
N LEU A 160 -2.83 -4.15 -14.92
CA LEU A 160 -3.21 -4.95 -16.09
C LEU A 160 -4.31 -5.96 -15.76
N LEU A 161 -5.14 -6.24 -16.74
CA LEU A 161 -6.02 -7.40 -16.73
C LEU A 161 -5.23 -8.60 -17.27
N VAL A 162 -5.14 -9.64 -16.46
CA VAL A 162 -4.64 -10.96 -16.89
C VAL A 162 -5.82 -11.90 -16.97
N LYS A 163 -6.08 -12.45 -18.15
CA LYS A 163 -7.15 -13.42 -18.40
C LYS A 163 -6.75 -14.84 -18.00
N HIS A 164 -7.71 -15.77 -18.00
CA HIS A 164 -7.48 -17.17 -17.64
C HIS A 164 -6.50 -17.90 -18.57
N ASP A 165 -6.43 -17.49 -19.84
CA ASP A 165 -5.48 -18.01 -20.82
C ASP A 165 -4.08 -17.39 -20.72
N GLY A 166 -3.87 -16.46 -19.78
CA GLY A 166 -2.61 -15.77 -19.58
C GLY A 166 -2.42 -14.52 -20.44
N SER A 167 -3.33 -14.21 -21.37
CA SER A 167 -3.30 -12.96 -22.12
C SER A 167 -3.43 -11.77 -21.19
N LEU A 168 -2.69 -10.68 -21.47
CA LEU A 168 -2.65 -9.48 -20.62
C LEU A 168 -2.97 -8.23 -21.45
N GLY A 169 -3.56 -7.24 -20.79
CA GLY A 169 -3.95 -6.00 -21.46
C GLY A 169 -4.76 -5.07 -20.60
N PHE A 170 -5.46 -4.14 -21.25
CA PHE A 170 -6.36 -3.20 -20.60
C PHE A 170 -7.81 -3.61 -20.80
N GLY A 171 -8.56 -3.67 -19.70
CA GLY A 171 -9.99 -3.90 -19.74
C GLY A 171 -10.77 -2.59 -19.64
N GLU A 172 -11.93 -2.54 -20.27
CA GLU A 172 -12.91 -1.47 -20.13
C GLU A 172 -14.32 -2.05 -19.90
N GLY A 173 -15.22 -1.23 -19.41
CA GLY A 173 -16.57 -1.69 -19.09
C GLY A 173 -16.57 -2.61 -17.87
N ALA A 174 -17.13 -3.82 -18.01
CA ALA A 174 -17.17 -4.83 -16.97
C ALA A 174 -15.79 -5.44 -16.67
N LEU A 175 -14.81 -5.22 -17.52
CA LEU A 175 -13.42 -5.62 -17.33
C LEU A 175 -12.60 -4.48 -16.71
N CYS A 176 -11.69 -4.82 -15.82
CA CYS A 176 -10.71 -3.91 -15.21
C CYS A 176 -9.47 -4.69 -14.80
N SER A 177 -8.43 -4.00 -14.38
CA SER A 177 -7.19 -4.63 -13.92
C SER A 177 -7.42 -5.56 -12.73
N ASN A 178 -6.78 -6.73 -12.72
CA ASN A 178 -6.76 -7.70 -11.62
C ASN A 178 -5.35 -8.01 -11.14
N TYR A 179 -4.32 -7.42 -11.76
CA TYR A 179 -2.91 -7.49 -11.36
C TYR A 179 -2.27 -6.13 -11.35
N ILE A 180 -1.23 -6.00 -10.52
CA ILE A 180 -0.26 -4.91 -10.52
C ILE A 180 1.08 -5.51 -10.96
N PHE A 181 1.71 -4.86 -11.94
CA PHE A 181 3.03 -5.19 -12.46
C PHE A 181 3.98 -4.07 -12.05
N LYS A 182 5.00 -4.36 -11.26
CA LYS A 182 6.06 -3.44 -10.87
C LYS A 182 7.33 -3.81 -11.63
N PHE A 183 7.99 -2.82 -12.24
CA PHE A 183 9.10 -3.05 -13.15
C PHE A 183 10.42 -2.57 -12.55
N GLU A 184 11.48 -3.32 -12.79
CA GLU A 184 12.84 -2.91 -12.45
C GLU A 184 13.44 -2.11 -13.60
N THR A 185 13.27 -0.80 -13.58
CA THR A 185 13.71 0.12 -14.62
C THR A 185 15.12 0.70 -14.39
N GLY A 186 15.87 0.14 -13.42
CA GLY A 186 17.27 0.49 -13.16
C GLY A 186 17.50 1.53 -12.06
N ARG A 187 16.45 2.13 -11.48
CA ARG A 187 16.58 3.07 -10.36
C ARG A 187 17.01 2.39 -9.06
N ALA A 188 16.57 1.15 -8.85
CA ALA A 188 16.89 0.33 -7.68
C ALA A 188 17.17 -1.11 -8.15
N PRO A 189 18.42 -1.46 -8.47
CA PRO A 189 18.76 -2.81 -8.89
C PRO A 189 18.40 -3.87 -7.84
N CYS A 190 17.92 -5.03 -8.29
CA CYS A 190 17.46 -6.15 -7.46
C CYS A 190 16.24 -5.85 -6.58
N ILE A 191 15.55 -4.71 -6.75
CA ILE A 191 14.37 -4.38 -5.95
C ILE A 191 13.23 -5.38 -6.15
N VAL A 192 13.08 -5.93 -7.37
CA VAL A 192 12.08 -6.95 -7.68
C VAL A 192 12.38 -8.26 -6.95
N ALA A 193 13.62 -8.71 -6.93
CA ALA A 193 14.04 -9.89 -6.19
C ALA A 193 13.90 -9.71 -4.68
N ASN A 194 14.21 -8.51 -4.17
CA ASN A 194 14.02 -8.11 -2.78
C ASN A 194 12.55 -8.21 -2.35
N GLU A 195 11.65 -7.54 -3.08
CA GLU A 195 10.22 -7.52 -2.76
C GLU A 195 9.62 -8.93 -2.85
N LEU A 196 9.98 -9.71 -3.89
CA LEU A 196 9.50 -11.08 -4.04
C LEU A 196 9.96 -11.98 -2.87
N PHE A 197 11.25 -11.93 -2.51
CA PHE A 197 11.79 -12.67 -1.37
C PHE A 197 11.08 -12.27 -0.08
N THR A 198 10.99 -10.97 0.19
CA THR A 198 10.39 -10.45 1.42
C THR A 198 8.91 -10.79 1.54
N MET A 199 8.15 -10.69 0.46
CA MET A 199 6.73 -11.07 0.44
C MET A 199 6.54 -12.58 0.69
N LEU A 200 7.31 -13.44 0.03
CA LEU A 200 7.23 -14.89 0.25
C LEU A 200 7.69 -15.28 1.65
N LEU A 201 8.72 -14.63 2.19
CA LEU A 201 9.16 -14.80 3.58
C LEU A 201 8.06 -14.38 4.57
N ALA A 202 7.35 -13.28 4.32
CA ALA A 202 6.22 -12.84 5.12
C ALA A 202 5.13 -13.91 5.20
N LYS A 203 4.85 -14.60 4.09
CA LYS A 203 3.92 -15.74 4.07
C LYS A 203 4.39 -16.88 4.97
N LYS A 204 5.70 -17.20 4.97
CA LYS A 204 6.27 -18.23 5.87
C LYS A 204 6.19 -17.79 7.33
N ALA A 205 6.34 -16.49 7.61
CA ALA A 205 6.18 -15.89 8.91
C ALA A 205 4.71 -15.80 9.40
N GLY A 206 3.76 -16.30 8.61
CA GLY A 206 2.34 -16.35 8.98
C GLY A 206 1.54 -15.09 8.66
N LEU A 207 2.10 -14.15 7.89
CA LEU A 207 1.35 -13.00 7.38
C LEU A 207 0.50 -13.42 6.18
N ASP A 208 -0.70 -12.85 6.10
CA ASP A 208 -1.56 -12.99 4.93
C ASP A 208 -1.06 -12.01 3.86
N ILE A 209 -0.68 -12.52 2.68
CA ILE A 209 -0.19 -11.74 1.54
C ILE A 209 -0.97 -12.07 0.28
N PRO A 210 -1.06 -11.17 -0.72
CA PRO A 210 -1.59 -11.50 -2.02
C PRO A 210 -0.70 -12.53 -2.75
N GLU A 211 -1.24 -13.17 -3.77
CA GLU A 211 -0.46 -14.00 -4.70
C GLU A 211 0.52 -13.13 -5.46
N VAL A 212 1.80 -13.50 -5.42
CA VAL A 212 2.90 -12.75 -6.05
C VAL A 212 3.73 -13.68 -6.94
N GLY A 213 4.44 -13.07 -7.90
CA GLY A 213 5.30 -13.82 -8.81
C GLY A 213 6.30 -12.92 -9.52
N LEU A 214 7.17 -13.55 -10.29
CA LEU A 214 8.20 -12.92 -11.12
C LEU A 214 7.94 -13.22 -12.59
N ARG A 215 8.03 -12.20 -13.43
CA ARG A 215 8.10 -12.33 -14.89
C ARG A 215 9.29 -11.53 -15.43
N THR A 216 9.67 -11.83 -16.66
CA THR A 216 10.73 -11.10 -17.35
C THR A 216 10.24 -10.70 -18.72
N TYR A 217 10.40 -9.42 -19.08
CA TYR A 217 10.06 -8.88 -20.40
C TYR A 217 11.34 -8.34 -21.03
N GLY A 218 11.86 -9.07 -22.02
CA GLY A 218 13.22 -8.83 -22.53
C GLY A 218 14.26 -9.08 -21.43
N THR A 219 14.92 -8.02 -20.95
CA THR A 219 15.86 -8.08 -19.82
C THR A 219 15.29 -7.49 -18.52
N ILE A 220 14.04 -7.00 -18.55
CA ILE A 220 13.45 -6.24 -17.44
C ILE A 220 12.70 -7.19 -16.50
N ARG A 221 13.17 -7.28 -15.26
CA ARG A 221 12.50 -8.01 -14.19
C ARG A 221 11.19 -7.31 -13.81
N THR A 222 10.18 -8.10 -13.55
CA THR A 222 8.82 -7.62 -13.27
C THR A 222 8.22 -8.40 -12.13
N PHE A 223 7.95 -7.71 -11.03
CA PHE A 223 7.19 -8.26 -9.91
C PHE A 223 5.69 -8.17 -10.22
N THR A 224 4.98 -9.28 -10.08
CA THR A 224 3.54 -9.34 -10.34
C THR A 224 2.78 -9.62 -9.07
N ILE A 225 1.71 -8.86 -8.84
CA ILE A 225 0.86 -8.96 -7.65
C ILE A 225 -0.58 -9.12 -8.12
N LYS A 226 -1.23 -10.19 -7.71
CA LYS A 226 -2.66 -10.37 -7.93
C LYS A 226 -3.43 -9.51 -6.95
N ARG A 227 -4.29 -8.66 -7.45
CA ARG A 227 -5.08 -7.74 -6.63
C ARG A 227 -6.10 -8.50 -5.79
N PHE A 228 -6.13 -8.25 -4.49
CA PHE A 228 -7.09 -8.84 -3.55
C PHE A 228 -8.47 -8.14 -3.58
N ASP A 229 -8.56 -7.01 -4.28
CA ASP A 229 -9.81 -6.26 -4.47
C ASP A 229 -10.47 -6.50 -5.84
N ARG A 230 -9.93 -7.42 -6.66
CA ARG A 230 -10.35 -7.70 -8.03
C ARG A 230 -10.40 -9.20 -8.31
N PHE A 231 -11.52 -9.68 -8.86
CA PHE A 231 -11.74 -11.10 -9.13
C PHE A 231 -12.30 -11.27 -10.53
N LEU A 232 -11.49 -11.79 -11.46
CA LEU A 232 -11.96 -12.18 -12.77
C LEU A 232 -12.94 -13.35 -12.62
N GLU A 233 -14.17 -13.22 -13.14
CA GLU A 233 -15.17 -14.26 -13.11
C GLU A 233 -14.79 -15.44 -14.03
N GLU A 234 -15.31 -16.63 -13.77
CA GLU A 234 -15.04 -17.83 -14.56
C GLU A 234 -15.34 -17.66 -16.06
N SER A 235 -16.35 -16.87 -16.39
CA SER A 235 -16.68 -16.51 -17.78
C SER A 235 -15.59 -15.71 -18.49
N GLY A 236 -14.67 -15.07 -17.76
CA GLY A 236 -13.66 -14.17 -18.30
C GLY A 236 -14.19 -12.83 -18.84
N ASN A 237 -15.51 -12.55 -18.68
CA ASN A 237 -16.20 -11.40 -19.27
C ASN A 237 -16.41 -10.24 -18.30
N SER A 238 -16.15 -10.45 -17.02
CA SER A 238 -16.29 -9.42 -16.00
C SER A 238 -15.31 -9.62 -14.84
N VAL A 239 -14.99 -8.50 -14.15
CA VAL A 239 -14.16 -8.48 -12.95
C VAL A 239 -15.00 -7.93 -11.79
N LYS A 240 -15.24 -8.75 -10.78
CA LYS A 240 -15.87 -8.32 -9.53
C LYS A 240 -14.89 -7.49 -8.71
N ARG A 241 -15.41 -6.41 -8.13
CA ARG A 241 -14.63 -5.51 -7.26
C ARG A 241 -15.07 -5.64 -5.81
N ARG A 242 -14.10 -5.71 -4.89
CA ARG A 242 -14.35 -5.55 -3.45
C ARG A 242 -13.95 -4.15 -3.02
N HIS A 243 -14.76 -3.56 -2.14
CA HIS A 243 -14.41 -2.25 -1.63
C HIS A 243 -13.30 -2.35 -0.59
N VAL A 244 -12.25 -1.56 -0.80
CA VAL A 244 -11.11 -1.42 0.10
C VAL A 244 -10.76 0.05 0.29
N ILE A 245 -10.24 0.36 1.48
CA ILE A 245 -9.68 1.66 1.85
C ILE A 245 -8.33 1.43 2.51
N ASP A 246 -7.39 2.37 2.34
CA ASP A 246 -6.14 2.36 3.09
C ASP A 246 -6.31 2.97 4.49
N SER A 247 -5.24 2.90 5.32
CA SER A 247 -5.30 3.43 6.68
C SER A 247 -5.44 4.94 6.73
N CYS A 248 -4.95 5.68 5.72
CA CYS A 248 -5.18 7.11 5.65
C CYS A 248 -6.67 7.42 5.49
N GLN A 249 -7.38 6.65 4.63
CA GLN A 249 -8.83 6.76 4.49
C GLN A 249 -9.58 6.29 5.74
N ALA A 250 -9.11 5.22 6.38
CA ALA A 250 -9.71 4.68 7.59
C ALA A 250 -9.58 5.60 8.81
N THR A 251 -8.57 6.46 8.83
CA THR A 251 -8.27 7.42 9.92
C THR A 251 -8.57 8.87 9.55
N ASN A 252 -9.20 9.14 8.39
CA ASN A 252 -9.46 10.47 7.85
C ASN A 252 -8.21 11.34 7.70
N THR A 253 -7.12 10.74 7.28
CA THR A 253 -5.82 11.38 7.14
C THR A 253 -5.52 11.62 5.64
N PRO A 254 -5.05 12.81 5.22
CA PRO A 254 -4.67 13.03 3.82
C PRO A 254 -3.40 12.22 3.45
N PRO A 255 -3.14 11.95 2.16
CA PRO A 255 -2.00 11.12 1.73
C PRO A 255 -0.63 11.68 2.15
N SER A 256 -0.50 13.00 2.26
CA SER A 256 0.72 13.65 2.76
C SER A 256 1.06 13.31 4.21
N TYR A 257 0.12 12.74 4.96
CA TYR A 257 0.25 12.34 6.36
C TYR A 257 0.32 10.81 6.52
N LYS A 258 0.79 10.10 5.50
CA LYS A 258 0.94 8.64 5.54
C LYS A 258 2.04 8.16 6.51
N TYR A 259 3.06 8.98 6.75
CA TYR A 259 4.08 8.78 7.79
C TYR A 259 3.61 9.40 9.10
N GLU A 260 3.94 8.80 10.23
CA GLU A 260 3.60 9.34 11.56
C GLU A 260 4.12 10.76 11.75
N ARG A 261 5.36 11.01 11.32
CA ARG A 261 6.05 12.29 11.37
C ARG A 261 6.04 12.95 10.02
N GLN A 262 4.93 13.58 9.67
CA GLN A 262 4.69 14.18 8.36
C GLN A 262 5.61 15.36 8.02
N HIS A 263 6.27 15.95 9.00
CA HIS A 263 7.22 17.06 8.83
C HIS A 263 8.69 16.61 8.91
N GLY A 264 8.95 15.31 8.95
CA GLY A 264 10.28 14.71 9.06
C GLY A 264 10.72 14.44 10.50
N ASP A 265 11.93 13.90 10.64
CA ASP A 265 12.47 13.37 11.90
C ASP A 265 13.53 14.30 12.51
N GLU A 266 13.70 15.51 11.99
CA GLU A 266 14.74 16.44 12.45
C GLU A 266 14.22 17.40 13.51
N ARG A 267 15.02 17.62 14.59
CA ARG A 267 14.81 18.64 15.64
C ARG A 267 13.35 18.65 16.15
N ASP A 268 12.78 19.85 16.22
CA ASP A 268 11.41 20.06 16.72
C ASP A 268 10.34 19.48 15.79
N ALA A 269 10.64 19.21 14.51
CA ALA A 269 9.71 18.61 13.57
C ALA A 269 9.28 17.20 14.00
N GLN A 270 10.16 16.44 14.67
CA GLN A 270 9.88 15.10 15.19
C GLN A 270 8.79 15.08 16.27
N LEU A 271 8.46 16.22 16.90
CA LEU A 271 7.40 16.31 17.90
C LEU A 271 6.00 16.25 17.26
N TYR A 272 5.89 16.60 15.98
CA TYR A 272 4.63 16.58 15.25
C TYR A 272 4.36 15.18 14.70
N ARG A 273 3.44 14.45 15.33
CA ARG A 273 3.07 13.06 15.01
C ARG A 273 1.61 12.95 14.57
N ASP A 274 1.18 13.85 13.68
CA ASP A 274 -0.21 13.93 13.24
C ASP A 274 -0.55 12.93 12.14
N GLY A 275 0.45 12.29 11.56
CA GLY A 275 0.26 11.30 10.52
C GLY A 275 -0.29 9.97 11.03
N VAL A 276 -0.38 8.98 10.13
CA VAL A 276 -0.81 7.63 10.49
C VAL A 276 0.23 6.98 11.40
N SER A 277 -0.22 6.44 12.53
CA SER A 277 0.61 5.88 13.59
C SER A 277 -0.04 4.62 14.16
N PHE A 278 0.70 3.81 14.92
CA PHE A 278 0.11 2.67 15.63
C PHE A 278 -1.07 3.05 16.54
N PRO A 279 -1.03 4.15 17.33
CA PRO A 279 -2.22 4.60 18.06
C PRO A 279 -3.45 4.77 17.18
N LYS A 280 -3.33 5.46 16.05
CA LYS A 280 -4.45 5.62 15.11
C LYS A 280 -4.91 4.29 14.50
N LEU A 281 -3.97 3.39 14.15
CA LEU A 281 -4.32 2.08 13.61
C LEU A 281 -5.07 1.22 14.64
N PHE A 282 -4.60 1.15 15.88
CA PHE A 282 -5.25 0.37 16.93
C PHE A 282 -6.63 0.91 17.33
N ASP A 283 -6.91 2.20 17.05
CA ASP A 283 -8.23 2.81 17.23
C ASP A 283 -9.23 2.46 16.13
N VAL A 284 -8.78 1.94 14.98
CA VAL A 284 -9.68 1.52 13.90
C VAL A 284 -10.60 0.39 14.36
N LYS A 285 -11.90 0.61 14.25
CA LYS A 285 -12.91 -0.38 14.64
C LYS A 285 -13.05 -1.45 13.57
N THR A 286 -12.66 -2.67 13.89
CA THR A 286 -12.73 -3.83 13.00
C THR A 286 -13.74 -4.86 13.53
N VAL A 287 -14.15 -5.78 12.64
CA VAL A 287 -15.12 -6.86 12.99
C VAL A 287 -14.56 -7.80 14.06
N ASN A 288 -13.25 -8.04 14.05
CA ASN A 288 -12.57 -8.90 15.04
C ASN A 288 -11.32 -8.18 15.56
N ARG A 289 -11.47 -7.52 16.70
CA ARG A 289 -10.39 -6.73 17.34
C ARG A 289 -9.17 -7.59 17.69
N VAL A 290 -9.39 -8.78 18.24
CA VAL A 290 -8.30 -9.65 18.69
C VAL A 290 -7.46 -10.13 17.51
N GLU A 291 -8.09 -10.60 16.46
CA GLU A 291 -7.40 -11.00 15.23
C GLU A 291 -6.64 -9.82 14.60
N TYR A 292 -7.29 -8.66 14.54
CA TYR A 292 -6.71 -7.43 14.01
C TYR A 292 -5.44 -7.02 14.76
N GLN A 293 -5.50 -6.95 16.10
CA GLN A 293 -4.35 -6.62 16.93
C GLN A 293 -3.21 -7.63 16.72
N THR A 294 -3.53 -8.94 16.68
CA THR A 294 -2.52 -9.98 16.44
C THR A 294 -1.81 -9.78 15.10
N LYS A 295 -2.58 -9.55 14.03
CA LYS A 295 -2.02 -9.33 12.69
C LYS A 295 -1.18 -8.05 12.60
N LEU A 296 -1.57 -6.98 13.29
CA LEU A 296 -0.76 -5.75 13.34
C LEU A 296 0.56 -5.97 14.09
N ILE A 297 0.55 -6.71 15.19
CA ILE A 297 1.78 -7.07 15.93
C ILE A 297 2.69 -7.93 15.05
N GLN A 298 2.15 -8.93 14.34
CA GLN A 298 2.91 -9.75 13.39
C GLN A 298 3.53 -8.87 12.28
N TRP A 299 2.75 -7.99 11.68
CA TRP A 299 3.20 -7.06 10.64
C TRP A 299 4.30 -6.11 11.16
N MET A 300 4.12 -5.52 12.33
CA MET A 300 5.13 -4.69 12.99
C MET A 300 6.43 -5.47 13.22
N THR A 301 6.34 -6.65 13.83
CA THR A 301 7.51 -7.51 14.11
C THR A 301 8.25 -7.88 12.83
N PHE A 302 7.53 -8.26 11.78
CA PHE A 302 8.11 -8.60 10.49
C PHE A 302 8.82 -7.42 9.83
N ASN A 303 8.23 -6.21 9.87
CA ASN A 303 8.86 -4.99 9.34
C ASN A 303 10.13 -4.62 10.11
N ILE A 304 10.14 -4.82 11.44
CA ILE A 304 11.37 -4.63 12.25
C ILE A 304 12.47 -5.58 11.78
N LEU A 305 12.16 -6.87 11.61
CA LEU A 305 13.13 -7.88 11.18
C LEU A 305 13.71 -7.59 9.80
N ASN A 306 12.88 -7.10 8.89
CA ASN A 306 13.30 -6.80 7.52
C ASN A 306 13.87 -5.38 7.34
N GLY A 307 13.96 -4.58 8.41
CA GLY A 307 14.35 -3.18 8.28
C GLY A 307 13.51 -2.46 7.22
N ASN A 308 12.19 -2.73 7.18
CA ASN A 308 11.28 -2.04 6.28
C ASN A 308 10.89 -0.69 6.89
N TYR A 309 11.68 0.31 6.62
CA TYR A 309 11.49 1.67 7.14
C TYR A 309 10.37 2.43 6.44
N ASP A 310 9.87 1.92 5.29
CA ASP A 310 8.77 2.53 4.51
C ASP A 310 7.40 1.91 4.81
N ALA A 311 7.24 1.22 5.92
CA ALA A 311 5.97 0.60 6.34
C ALA A 311 4.97 1.66 6.88
N HIS A 312 4.46 2.51 5.99
CA HIS A 312 3.60 3.66 6.32
C HIS A 312 2.10 3.34 6.23
N GLY A 313 1.24 4.31 6.56
CA GLY A 313 -0.21 4.15 6.64
C GLY A 313 -0.90 3.68 5.35
N LYS A 314 -0.33 3.91 4.18
CA LYS A 314 -0.90 3.42 2.92
C LYS A 314 -0.55 1.97 2.61
N ASN A 315 0.33 1.34 3.40
CA ASN A 315 0.70 -0.09 3.26
C ASN A 315 -0.18 -1.01 4.11
N VAL A 316 -1.16 -0.45 4.84
CA VAL A 316 -2.20 -1.19 5.55
C VAL A 316 -3.56 -0.80 5.00
N SER A 317 -4.36 -1.79 4.60
CA SER A 317 -5.67 -1.56 4.00
C SER A 317 -6.76 -2.43 4.65
N PHE A 318 -8.01 -2.04 4.41
CA PHE A 318 -9.16 -2.71 4.96
C PHE A 318 -10.20 -3.00 3.88
N HIS A 319 -10.73 -4.21 3.86
CA HIS A 319 -11.98 -4.51 3.21
C HIS A 319 -13.13 -3.82 3.99
N VAL A 320 -13.92 -3.04 3.28
CA VAL A 320 -15.14 -2.43 3.82
C VAL A 320 -16.32 -3.33 3.51
N THR A 321 -17.03 -3.76 4.53
CA THR A 321 -18.16 -4.67 4.41
C THR A 321 -19.38 -4.13 5.18
N PRO A 322 -20.59 -4.64 4.93
CA PRO A 322 -21.77 -4.28 5.73
C PRO A 322 -21.59 -4.58 7.25
N LYS A 323 -20.69 -5.48 7.60
CA LYS A 323 -20.39 -5.85 9.00
C LYS A 323 -19.30 -4.99 9.64
N GLY A 324 -18.62 -4.15 8.86
CA GLY A 324 -17.49 -3.33 9.30
C GLY A 324 -16.18 -3.63 8.55
N LEU A 325 -15.08 -3.13 9.08
CA LEU A 325 -13.76 -3.26 8.48
C LEU A 325 -13.10 -4.60 8.82
N ARG A 326 -12.37 -5.14 7.85
CA ARG A 326 -11.47 -6.30 8.02
C ARG A 326 -10.14 -6.01 7.34
N LEU A 327 -9.04 -6.40 7.96
CA LEU A 327 -7.72 -6.27 7.33
C LEU A 327 -7.69 -6.98 5.96
N THR A 328 -7.02 -6.35 4.99
CA THR A 328 -6.66 -7.01 3.74
C THR A 328 -5.37 -7.83 3.92
N PRO A 329 -4.97 -8.66 2.96
CA PRO A 329 -3.59 -9.14 2.90
C PRO A 329 -2.60 -7.97 2.94
N PHE A 330 -1.43 -8.17 3.57
CA PHE A 330 -0.35 -7.19 3.59
C PHE A 330 0.41 -7.18 2.27
N TYR A 331 0.89 -6.03 1.87
CA TYR A 331 1.56 -5.79 0.59
C TYR A 331 2.67 -4.75 0.76
N ASP A 332 3.48 -4.59 -0.27
CA ASP A 332 4.56 -3.59 -0.32
C ASP A 332 5.59 -3.82 0.82
N LEU A 333 5.92 -5.09 1.05
CA LEU A 333 6.92 -5.50 2.03
C LEU A 333 8.28 -5.61 1.33
N VAL A 334 9.19 -4.72 1.71
CA VAL A 334 10.52 -4.59 1.11
C VAL A 334 11.57 -4.58 2.21
N ASN A 335 12.69 -5.25 2.01
CA ASN A 335 13.85 -5.12 2.90
C ASN A 335 14.63 -3.86 2.51
N ILE A 336 14.27 -2.72 3.12
CA ILE A 336 14.87 -1.41 2.84
C ILE A 336 16.32 -1.36 3.34
N GLU A 337 16.62 -1.99 4.47
CA GLU A 337 18.00 -2.06 4.98
C GLU A 337 18.94 -2.76 3.99
N ALA A 338 18.47 -3.83 3.32
CA ALA A 338 19.26 -4.48 2.28
C ALA A 338 19.45 -3.58 1.04
N VAL A 339 18.47 -2.72 0.71
CA VAL A 339 18.66 -1.70 -0.34
C VAL A 339 19.73 -0.70 0.07
N ILE A 340 19.69 -0.19 1.30
CA ILE A 340 20.68 0.78 1.83
C ILE A 340 22.08 0.17 1.81
N ARG A 341 22.24 -1.08 2.26
CA ARG A 341 23.54 -1.79 2.34
C ARG A 341 24.02 -2.36 0.99
N SER A 342 23.16 -2.32 -0.04
CA SER A 342 23.52 -2.87 -1.35
C SER A 342 24.75 -2.19 -1.93
N PRO A 343 25.68 -2.93 -2.56
CA PRO A 343 26.81 -2.35 -3.28
C PRO A 343 26.39 -1.31 -4.33
N HIS A 344 25.24 -1.50 -4.98
CA HIS A 344 24.69 -0.54 -5.95
C HIS A 344 24.32 0.80 -5.30
N ASN A 345 23.96 0.79 -4.03
CA ASN A 345 23.62 2.02 -3.29
C ASN A 345 24.85 2.67 -2.67
N THR A 346 25.74 1.87 -2.04
CA THR A 346 26.88 2.38 -1.28
C THR A 346 28.03 2.90 -2.15
N THR A 347 28.14 2.44 -3.40
CA THR A 347 29.17 2.88 -4.36
C THR A 347 28.66 3.92 -5.35
N SER A 348 27.39 4.32 -5.28
CA SER A 348 26.79 5.28 -6.19
C SER A 348 27.10 6.72 -5.73
N ASP A 349 27.46 7.59 -6.68
CA ASP A 349 27.55 9.04 -6.45
C ASP A 349 26.18 9.68 -6.17
N ASN A 350 25.08 8.98 -6.53
CA ASN A 350 23.72 9.38 -6.25
C ASN A 350 22.93 8.18 -5.69
N PRO A 351 23.07 7.89 -4.40
CA PRO A 351 22.43 6.72 -3.78
C PRO A 351 20.92 6.83 -3.83
N ILE A 352 20.24 5.67 -3.91
CA ILE A 352 18.77 5.56 -3.88
C ILE A 352 18.26 6.06 -2.52
N LEU A 353 18.92 5.61 -1.46
CA LEU A 353 18.67 6.00 -0.07
C LEU A 353 20.01 6.32 0.58
N PRO A 354 20.16 7.47 1.25
CA PRO A 354 21.37 7.78 2.02
C PRO A 354 21.66 6.69 3.06
N ASP A 355 22.94 6.33 3.22
CA ASP A 355 23.37 5.45 4.30
C ASP A 355 23.61 6.27 5.58
N ASP A 356 22.56 6.81 6.13
CA ASP A 356 22.57 7.63 7.32
C ASP A 356 21.47 7.19 8.33
N ARG A 357 21.45 7.86 9.47
CA ARG A 357 20.50 7.57 10.53
C ARG A 357 19.07 7.88 10.10
N SER A 358 18.85 8.95 9.35
CA SER A 358 17.49 9.41 8.98
C SER A 358 16.79 8.43 8.06
N SER A 359 17.53 7.73 7.21
CA SER A 359 16.99 6.68 6.32
C SER A 359 16.54 5.41 7.04
N ARG A 360 16.85 5.28 8.34
CA ARG A 360 16.53 4.10 9.18
C ARG A 360 15.48 4.35 10.23
N TYR A 361 14.74 5.45 10.13
CA TYR A 361 13.58 5.63 10.98
C TYR A 361 12.39 4.83 10.45
N PHE A 362 11.76 4.03 11.31
CA PHE A 362 10.49 3.41 10.95
C PHE A 362 9.42 4.46 10.69
N ALA A 363 8.57 4.22 9.71
CA ALA A 363 7.47 5.11 9.33
C ALA A 363 6.47 5.36 10.46
N MET A 364 6.40 4.45 11.44
CA MET A 364 5.61 4.53 12.66
C MET A 364 6.47 4.17 13.86
N SER A 365 6.43 4.97 14.91
CA SER A 365 7.15 4.74 16.18
C SER A 365 6.59 3.55 16.94
N ILE A 366 7.47 2.86 17.66
CA ILE A 366 7.16 1.68 18.48
C ILE A 366 7.44 2.03 19.94
N GLY A 367 6.38 2.18 20.73
CA GLY A 367 6.47 2.56 22.16
C GLY A 367 6.87 4.01 22.43
N GLU A 368 6.77 4.43 23.69
CA GLU A 368 7.23 5.74 24.21
C GLU A 368 6.85 6.96 23.34
N TRP A 369 5.59 7.03 22.90
CA TRP A 369 5.12 8.10 22.01
C TRP A 369 5.24 9.51 22.60
N GLU A 370 5.25 9.64 23.94
CA GLU A 370 5.43 10.89 24.67
C GLU A 370 6.91 11.32 24.77
N ALA A 371 7.84 10.39 24.62
CA ALA A 371 9.28 10.62 24.86
C ALA A 371 10.07 11.10 23.64
N GLY A 372 9.40 11.65 22.62
CA GLY A 372 10.11 12.21 21.46
C GLY A 372 10.50 11.16 20.42
N SER A 373 11.78 10.84 20.25
CA SER A 373 12.30 10.03 19.15
C SER A 373 12.35 8.52 19.41
N ALA A 374 11.88 8.06 20.57
CA ALA A 374 12.00 6.65 20.94
C ALA A 374 11.31 5.70 19.96
N GLY A 375 11.85 4.48 19.83
CA GLY A 375 11.24 3.39 19.10
C GLY A 375 11.33 3.43 17.58
N ASN A 376 12.13 4.31 16.99
CA ASN A 376 12.25 4.41 15.55
C ASN A 376 13.34 3.54 14.92
N PHE A 377 14.33 3.11 15.67
CA PHE A 377 15.39 2.25 15.18
C PHE A 377 15.28 0.82 15.72
N THR A 378 15.67 -0.16 14.93
CA THR A 378 15.71 -1.57 15.36
C THR A 378 16.64 -1.78 16.57
N ASN A 379 17.75 -1.04 16.65
CA ASN A 379 18.72 -1.14 17.75
C ASN A 379 18.35 -0.31 19.00
N GLU A 380 17.28 0.47 18.93
CA GLU A 380 16.75 1.27 20.04
C GLU A 380 15.49 0.64 20.65
N ILE A 381 14.92 -0.39 20.02
CA ILE A 381 13.73 -1.07 20.52
C ILE A 381 14.09 -1.94 21.71
N THR A 382 13.47 -1.65 22.87
CA THR A 382 13.69 -2.32 24.13
C THR A 382 12.46 -3.09 24.62
N ALA A 383 12.65 -4.01 25.56
CA ALA A 383 11.57 -4.72 26.21
C ALA A 383 10.54 -3.78 26.85
N TYR A 384 11.00 -2.67 27.46
CA TYR A 384 10.13 -1.66 28.05
C TYR A 384 9.23 -1.00 26.98
N MET A 385 9.80 -0.59 25.85
CA MET A 385 9.03 0.02 24.75
C MET A 385 7.97 -0.93 24.20
N LEU A 386 8.30 -2.22 24.07
CA LEU A 386 7.35 -3.23 23.61
C LEU A 386 6.25 -3.51 24.65
N ALA A 387 6.59 -3.45 25.92
CA ALA A 387 5.63 -3.58 27.01
C ALA A 387 4.72 -2.35 27.13
N ASP A 388 5.26 -1.13 27.00
CA ASP A 388 4.48 0.11 26.90
C ASP A 388 3.51 0.06 25.71
N PHE A 389 3.98 -0.40 24.55
CA PHE A 389 3.11 -0.64 23.38
C PHE A 389 1.96 -1.58 23.73
N ALA A 390 2.26 -2.74 24.34
CA ALA A 390 1.25 -3.72 24.70
C ALA A 390 0.21 -3.15 25.70
N SER A 391 0.69 -2.46 26.72
CA SER A 391 -0.16 -1.81 27.74
C SER A 391 -1.09 -0.76 27.11
N ARG A 392 -0.54 0.12 26.27
CA ARG A 392 -1.30 1.18 25.61
C ARG A 392 -2.47 0.65 24.77
N PHE A 393 -2.30 -0.51 24.13
CA PHE A 393 -3.33 -1.10 23.24
C PHE A 393 -4.11 -2.24 23.89
N GLU A 394 -4.05 -2.39 25.21
CA GLU A 394 -4.77 -3.42 25.96
C GLU A 394 -4.43 -4.85 25.48
N VAL A 395 -3.19 -5.08 25.11
CA VAL A 395 -2.63 -6.39 24.78
C VAL A 395 -1.87 -6.90 26.00
N SER A 396 -2.17 -8.12 26.49
CA SER A 396 -1.40 -8.67 27.60
C SER A 396 0.07 -8.88 27.20
N LEU A 397 0.99 -8.64 28.14
CA LEU A 397 2.44 -8.78 27.91
C LEU A 397 2.80 -10.16 27.40
N SER A 398 2.22 -11.22 27.98
CA SER A 398 2.45 -12.61 27.53
C SER A 398 1.93 -12.86 26.12
N ARG A 399 0.83 -12.21 25.70
CA ARG A 399 0.36 -12.31 24.31
C ARG A 399 1.26 -11.56 23.36
N MET A 400 1.76 -10.39 23.74
CA MET A 400 2.72 -9.62 22.96
C MET A 400 3.98 -10.44 22.70
N GLU A 401 4.59 -10.97 23.78
CA GLU A 401 5.74 -11.86 23.70
C GLU A 401 5.48 -13.05 22.78
N LEU A 402 4.38 -13.79 23.01
CA LEU A 402 4.05 -14.99 22.23
C LEU A 402 3.92 -14.70 20.73
N VAL A 403 3.20 -13.64 20.35
CA VAL A 403 2.99 -13.28 18.94
C VAL A 403 4.30 -12.85 18.29
N MET A 404 5.08 -12.00 18.97
CA MET A 404 6.36 -11.54 18.44
C MET A 404 7.36 -12.68 18.33
N MET A 405 7.53 -13.49 19.39
CA MET A 405 8.48 -14.62 19.40
C MET A 405 8.15 -15.61 18.28
N LYS A 406 6.87 -15.98 18.14
CA LYS A 406 6.43 -16.86 17.06
C LYS A 406 6.74 -16.26 15.68
N THR A 407 6.49 -14.97 15.47
CA THR A 407 6.77 -14.32 14.19
C THR A 407 8.27 -14.31 13.90
N ILE A 408 9.12 -14.07 14.90
CA ILE A 408 10.58 -14.12 14.76
C ILE A 408 11.02 -15.53 14.37
N ASP A 409 10.58 -16.55 15.09
CA ASP A 409 10.97 -17.94 14.87
C ASP A 409 10.51 -18.44 13.49
N ASP A 410 9.27 -18.19 13.10
CA ASP A 410 8.72 -18.54 11.79
C ASP A 410 9.48 -17.82 10.66
N THR A 411 9.89 -16.56 10.86
CA THR A 411 10.68 -15.80 9.90
C THR A 411 12.07 -16.43 9.72
N ILE A 412 12.77 -16.72 10.82
CA ILE A 412 14.11 -17.34 10.78
C ILE A 412 14.04 -18.70 10.08
N MET A 413 13.09 -19.56 10.44
CA MET A 413 12.90 -20.87 9.81
C MET A 413 12.52 -20.75 8.32
N GLY A 414 11.85 -19.68 7.96
CA GLY A 414 11.37 -19.44 6.58
C GLY A 414 12.47 -19.00 5.61
N MET A 415 13.57 -18.38 6.06
CA MET A 415 14.55 -17.73 5.20
C MET A 415 15.13 -18.66 4.13
N GLU A 416 15.76 -19.76 4.55
CA GLU A 416 16.41 -20.70 3.63
C GLU A 416 15.40 -21.45 2.75
N HIS A 417 14.22 -21.76 3.29
CA HIS A 417 13.15 -22.35 2.50
C HIS A 417 12.66 -21.41 1.40
N THR A 418 12.51 -20.11 1.71
CA THR A 418 12.10 -19.09 0.74
C THR A 418 13.16 -18.92 -0.35
N LYS A 419 14.44 -18.85 0.02
CA LYS A 419 15.54 -18.80 -0.94
C LYS A 419 15.55 -20.02 -1.86
N ALA A 420 15.44 -21.23 -1.30
CA ALA A 420 15.41 -22.47 -2.06
C ALA A 420 14.19 -22.52 -3.01
N GLU A 421 13.01 -22.07 -2.56
CA GLU A 421 11.79 -21.96 -3.37
C GLU A 421 12.00 -21.01 -4.56
N LEU A 422 12.64 -19.87 -4.33
CA LEU A 422 12.95 -18.90 -5.39
C LEU A 422 13.92 -19.46 -6.42
N LEU A 423 15.01 -20.10 -5.97
CA LEU A 423 15.99 -20.71 -6.87
C LEU A 423 15.41 -21.87 -7.68
N SER A 424 14.40 -22.57 -7.15
CA SER A 424 13.71 -23.64 -7.87
C SER A 424 12.71 -23.14 -8.91
N ASN A 425 12.06 -22.01 -8.63
CA ASN A 425 10.93 -21.56 -9.45
C ASN A 425 11.30 -20.46 -10.45
N TYR A 426 12.43 -19.77 -10.26
CA TYR A 426 12.81 -18.62 -11.06
C TYR A 426 14.30 -18.67 -11.44
N ASP A 427 14.60 -18.20 -12.65
CA ASP A 427 15.97 -18.04 -13.12
C ASP A 427 16.53 -16.72 -12.58
N LEU A 428 17.10 -16.78 -11.36
CA LEU A 428 17.71 -15.63 -10.70
C LEU A 428 19.19 -15.50 -11.11
N ASN A 429 19.59 -14.27 -11.38
CA ASN A 429 21.00 -14.00 -11.69
C ASN A 429 21.86 -13.94 -10.41
N PRO A 430 23.21 -13.98 -10.53
CA PRO A 430 24.09 -13.98 -9.35
C PRO A 430 23.99 -12.73 -8.47
N GLU A 431 23.60 -11.56 -9.01
CA GLU A 431 23.40 -10.33 -8.24
C GLU A 431 22.13 -10.39 -7.41
N GLU A 432 21.04 -10.89 -8.00
CA GLU A 432 19.77 -11.12 -7.30
C GLU A 432 19.96 -12.11 -6.15
N ILE A 433 20.73 -13.20 -6.36
CA ILE A 433 21.02 -14.19 -5.31
C ILE A 433 21.81 -13.53 -4.18
N LYS A 434 22.87 -12.77 -4.48
CA LYS A 434 23.65 -12.03 -3.47
C LYS A 434 22.78 -11.02 -2.70
N HIS A 435 21.85 -10.37 -3.38
CA HIS A 435 20.94 -9.43 -2.72
C HIS A 435 19.96 -10.15 -1.78
N ILE A 436 19.48 -11.33 -2.14
CA ILE A 436 18.67 -12.18 -1.26
C ILE A 436 19.49 -12.62 -0.04
N ASP A 437 20.79 -12.98 -0.22
CA ASP A 437 21.69 -13.31 0.89
C ASP A 437 21.87 -12.11 1.83
N LEU A 438 21.94 -10.91 1.30
CA LEU A 438 21.98 -9.69 2.09
C LEU A 438 20.67 -9.49 2.88
N CYS A 439 19.50 -9.73 2.28
CA CYS A 439 18.23 -9.70 2.98
C CYS A 439 18.20 -10.71 4.15
N ILE A 440 18.71 -11.92 3.96
CA ILE A 440 18.81 -12.95 5.00
C ILE A 440 19.72 -12.48 6.14
N SER A 441 20.90 -11.88 5.81
CA SER A 441 21.81 -11.32 6.82
C SER A 441 21.14 -10.24 7.67
N VAL A 442 20.41 -9.30 7.02
CA VAL A 442 19.67 -8.23 7.70
C VAL A 442 18.64 -8.82 8.68
N VAL A 443 17.84 -9.79 8.24
CA VAL A 443 16.83 -10.43 9.09
C VAL A 443 17.48 -11.17 10.26
N SER A 444 18.58 -11.89 10.04
CA SER A 444 19.30 -12.62 11.08
C SER A 444 19.84 -11.67 12.15
N GLU A 445 20.53 -10.60 11.74
CA GLU A 445 21.06 -9.58 12.65
C GLU A 445 19.95 -8.87 13.45
N ALA A 446 18.82 -8.57 12.81
CA ALA A 446 17.67 -7.96 13.48
C ALA A 446 17.02 -8.92 14.50
N ALA A 447 16.93 -10.22 14.15
CA ALA A 447 16.39 -11.25 15.03
C ALA A 447 17.26 -11.46 16.27
N ASP A 448 18.59 -11.48 16.11
CA ASP A 448 19.55 -11.62 17.22
C ASP A 448 19.44 -10.47 18.24
N ARG A 449 19.13 -9.26 17.77
CA ARG A 449 18.91 -8.10 18.65
C ARG A 449 17.51 -8.08 19.27
N LEU A 450 16.48 -8.41 18.51
CA LEU A 450 15.09 -8.26 18.95
C LEU A 450 14.64 -9.39 19.88
N LYS A 451 15.09 -10.63 19.63
CA LYS A 451 14.64 -11.81 20.37
C LYS A 451 14.91 -11.74 21.90
N PRO A 452 16.10 -11.29 22.36
CA PRO A 452 16.34 -11.08 23.81
C PRO A 452 15.40 -10.05 24.43
N GLU A 453 15.10 -8.96 23.74
CA GLU A 453 14.19 -7.92 24.21
C GLU A 453 12.75 -8.45 24.32
N VAL A 454 12.29 -9.19 23.30
CA VAL A 454 10.95 -9.81 23.32
C VAL A 454 10.79 -10.77 24.47
N ALA A 455 11.79 -11.58 24.78
CA ALA A 455 11.76 -12.53 25.91
C ALA A 455 11.63 -11.83 27.28
N GLN A 456 12.00 -10.56 27.38
CA GLN A 456 11.92 -9.79 28.63
C GLN A 456 10.60 -9.02 28.80
N ILE A 457 9.74 -8.95 27.75
CA ILE A 457 8.45 -8.21 27.83
C ILE A 457 7.64 -8.54 29.07
N PRO A 458 7.42 -9.83 29.47
CA PRO A 458 6.61 -10.14 30.66
C PRO A 458 7.20 -9.60 31.96
N LEU A 459 8.52 -9.42 32.02
CA LEU A 459 9.22 -8.92 33.20
C LEU A 459 9.04 -7.41 33.41
N MET A 460 8.55 -6.69 32.40
CA MET A 460 8.34 -5.24 32.46
C MET A 460 7.08 -4.84 33.22
N SER A 461 6.27 -5.79 33.66
CA SER A 461 4.99 -5.54 34.38
C SER A 461 5.13 -4.69 35.63
N GLU A 462 6.28 -4.69 36.28
CA GLU A 462 6.54 -3.88 37.49
C GLU A 462 6.99 -2.45 37.18
N LEU A 463 7.31 -2.18 35.90
CA LEU A 463 7.80 -0.88 35.42
C LEU A 463 6.74 -0.05 34.69
N LEU A 464 5.63 -0.66 34.30
CA LEU A 464 4.46 -0.03 33.68
C LEU A 464 3.46 0.47 34.74
#